data_cfcaabceeb0399bba50419039f5ae661
#
_entry.id   cfcaabceeb0399bba50419039f5ae661
#
_cell.length_a   1.000
_cell.length_b   1.000
_cell.length_c   1.000
_cell.angle_alpha   90.00
_cell.angle_beta   90.00
_cell.angle_gamma   90.00
#
_symmetry.space_group_name_H-M   'P 1'
#
loop_
_entity.id
_entity.type
_entity.pdbx_description
1 polymer ?
#
loop_
_entity_poly.entity_id
_entity_poly.type
_entity_poly.pdbx_seq_one_letter_code
_entity_poly.pdbx_strand_id
1 'polypeptide(L)'
;ILHQYFKNEHYAADQKIPSENELTQRFNVSRSTVRQALAELVNEGYIYKKPGSGSFFSGKISEEQEETPQSHLIGVITALPSYIYPQIIQGINEVAYEHGYNIVLVSSEADWEKERACMEQLLERDIEGLILEPSDNIHHLRESGFFERLETLSMPVVLINWALELPNVSY
;
A
#
# COMPACT_ATOMS: atom_id res chain seq x y z
N ILE A 1 3.68 -20.04 -1.53
CA ILE A 1 5.01 -20.73 -1.55
C ILE A 1 5.52 -20.89 -2.97
N LEU A 2 4.80 -21.55 -3.92
CA LEU A 2 5.27 -21.70 -5.31
C LEU A 2 5.35 -20.37 -6.07
N HIS A 3 4.41 -19.44 -5.88
CA HIS A 3 4.49 -18.09 -6.40
C HIS A 3 5.80 -17.39 -6.01
N GLN A 4 6.09 -17.41 -4.71
CA GLN A 4 7.30 -16.80 -4.16
C GLN A 4 8.58 -17.49 -4.67
N TYR A 5 8.53 -18.79 -4.84
CA TYR A 5 9.63 -19.55 -5.42
C TYR A 5 9.96 -19.09 -6.85
N PHE A 6 8.95 -19.01 -7.73
CA PHE A 6 9.18 -18.56 -9.11
C PHE A 6 9.58 -17.09 -9.21
N LYS A 7 9.12 -16.26 -8.29
CA LYS A 7 9.53 -14.86 -8.18
C LYS A 7 11.00 -14.73 -7.76
N ASN A 8 11.42 -15.46 -6.73
CA ASN A 8 12.78 -15.39 -6.19
C ASN A 8 13.86 -15.98 -7.11
N GLU A 9 13.52 -17.00 -7.91
CA GLU A 9 14.44 -17.64 -8.85
C GLU A 9 14.56 -16.92 -10.20
N HIS A 10 13.91 -15.76 -10.36
CA HIS A 10 13.99 -14.88 -11.54
C HIS A 10 13.78 -15.61 -12.88
N TYR A 11 12.72 -16.42 -12.99
CA TYR A 11 12.40 -17.12 -14.24
C TYR A 11 12.15 -16.13 -15.38
N ALA A 12 12.84 -16.32 -16.49
CA ALA A 12 12.56 -15.57 -17.72
C ALA A 12 11.26 -16.06 -18.38
N ALA A 13 10.63 -15.20 -19.18
CA ALA A 13 9.50 -15.61 -19.99
C ALA A 13 9.89 -16.80 -20.88
N ASP A 14 8.97 -17.78 -21.02
CA ASP A 14 9.17 -19.04 -21.74
C ASP A 14 10.26 -19.97 -21.15
N GLN A 15 10.77 -19.66 -19.98
CA GLN A 15 11.68 -20.58 -19.28
C GLN A 15 10.93 -21.77 -18.75
N LYS A 16 11.52 -22.96 -18.96
CA LYS A 16 10.94 -24.22 -18.45
C LYS A 16 11.07 -24.29 -16.93
N ILE A 17 9.93 -24.56 -16.26
CA ILE A 17 9.92 -24.73 -14.80
C ILE A 17 10.22 -26.19 -14.42
N PRO A 18 10.63 -26.46 -13.16
CA PRO A 18 10.87 -27.79 -12.67
C PRO A 18 9.62 -28.69 -12.80
N SER A 19 9.85 -29.98 -13.02
CA SER A 19 8.78 -30.97 -13.12
C SER A 19 8.05 -31.17 -11.79
N GLU A 20 6.84 -31.76 -11.83
CA GLU A 20 6.08 -32.14 -10.62
C GLU A 20 6.93 -32.96 -9.64
N ASN A 21 7.78 -33.87 -10.15
CA ASN A 21 8.64 -34.70 -9.32
C ASN A 21 9.73 -33.89 -8.62
N GLU A 22 10.39 -32.98 -9.33
CA GLU A 22 11.43 -32.12 -8.78
C GLU A 22 10.84 -31.18 -7.72
N LEU A 23 9.66 -30.60 -7.98
CA LEU A 23 8.96 -29.76 -7.01
C LEU A 23 8.52 -30.55 -5.76
N THR A 24 8.03 -31.78 -5.94
CA THR A 24 7.67 -32.67 -4.83
C THR A 24 8.87 -32.93 -3.92
N GLN A 25 10.03 -33.23 -4.50
CA GLN A 25 11.27 -33.44 -3.75
C GLN A 25 11.77 -32.16 -3.08
N ARG A 26 11.75 -31.04 -3.81
CA ARG A 26 12.27 -29.77 -3.32
C ARG A 26 11.47 -29.20 -2.15
N PHE A 27 10.15 -29.31 -2.19
CA PHE A 27 9.25 -28.78 -1.15
C PHE A 27 8.80 -29.82 -0.12
N ASN A 28 9.19 -31.07 -0.28
CA ASN A 28 8.82 -32.21 0.58
C ASN A 28 7.29 -32.30 0.81
N VAL A 29 6.51 -32.17 -0.27
CA VAL A 29 5.04 -32.24 -0.26
C VAL A 29 4.54 -33.31 -1.19
N SER A 30 3.25 -33.71 -1.10
CA SER A 30 2.66 -34.70 -1.95
C SER A 30 2.57 -34.28 -3.42
N ARG A 31 2.57 -35.26 -4.36
CA ARG A 31 2.33 -34.96 -5.78
C ARG A 31 1.00 -34.28 -6.05
N SER A 32 -0.05 -34.64 -5.30
CA SER A 32 -1.36 -34.02 -5.41
C SER A 32 -1.32 -32.56 -5.05
N THR A 33 -0.59 -32.19 -3.98
CA THR A 33 -0.39 -30.79 -3.55
C THR A 33 0.34 -29.98 -4.62
N VAL A 34 1.43 -30.52 -5.19
CA VAL A 34 2.15 -29.84 -6.28
C VAL A 34 1.26 -29.64 -7.50
N ARG A 35 0.51 -30.69 -7.88
CA ARG A 35 -0.37 -30.65 -9.06
C ARG A 35 -1.48 -29.61 -8.91
N GLN A 36 -2.09 -29.53 -7.72
CA GLN A 36 -3.11 -28.54 -7.43
C GLN A 36 -2.53 -27.11 -7.52
N ALA A 37 -1.40 -26.86 -6.88
CA ALA A 37 -0.75 -25.55 -6.93
C ALA A 37 -0.30 -25.16 -8.35
N LEU A 38 0.19 -26.11 -9.15
CA LEU A 38 0.51 -25.84 -10.57
C LEU A 38 -0.75 -25.59 -11.41
N ALA A 39 -1.89 -26.22 -11.08
CA ALA A 39 -3.15 -25.95 -11.76
C ALA A 39 -3.67 -24.53 -11.47
N GLU A 40 -3.54 -24.06 -10.24
CA GLU A 40 -3.85 -22.69 -9.85
C GLU A 40 -2.98 -21.69 -10.62
N LEU A 41 -1.66 -21.90 -10.66
CA LEU A 41 -0.74 -21.07 -11.42
C LEU A 41 -1.03 -21.03 -12.93
N VAL A 42 -1.56 -22.14 -13.49
CA VAL A 42 -2.04 -22.15 -14.90
C VAL A 42 -3.31 -21.32 -15.06
N ASN A 43 -4.27 -21.46 -14.13
CA ASN A 43 -5.53 -20.70 -14.18
C ASN A 43 -5.28 -19.18 -14.02
N GLU A 44 -4.32 -18.79 -13.22
CA GLU A 44 -3.89 -17.41 -13.01
C GLU A 44 -3.01 -16.88 -14.17
N GLY A 45 -2.58 -17.79 -15.08
CA GLY A 45 -1.79 -17.44 -16.24
C GLY A 45 -0.30 -17.21 -15.98
N TYR A 46 0.23 -17.63 -14.82
CA TYR A 46 1.67 -17.55 -14.50
C TYR A 46 2.51 -18.58 -15.23
N ILE A 47 1.94 -19.74 -15.42
CA ILE A 47 2.58 -20.81 -16.18
C ILE A 47 1.62 -21.34 -17.25
N TYR A 48 2.19 -21.92 -18.28
CA TYR A 48 1.43 -22.63 -19.30
C TYR A 48 2.06 -23.98 -19.60
N LYS A 49 1.25 -24.94 -20.07
CA LYS A 49 1.70 -26.29 -20.39
C LYS A 49 1.85 -26.47 -21.88
N LYS A 50 3.00 -27.02 -22.32
CA LYS A 50 3.20 -27.52 -23.69
C LYS A 50 3.12 -29.04 -23.66
N PRO A 51 2.15 -29.65 -24.38
CA PRO A 51 2.02 -31.13 -24.42
C PRO A 51 3.34 -31.77 -24.80
N GLY A 52 3.77 -32.80 -24.02
CA GLY A 52 5.02 -33.49 -24.23
C GLY A 52 6.31 -32.76 -23.86
N SER A 53 6.25 -31.45 -23.59
CA SER A 53 7.44 -30.63 -23.33
C SER A 53 7.58 -30.17 -21.88
N GLY A 54 6.46 -30.11 -21.14
CA GLY A 54 6.42 -29.67 -19.73
C GLY A 54 5.69 -28.37 -19.50
N SER A 55 5.97 -27.73 -18.37
CA SER A 55 5.40 -26.44 -17.99
C SER A 55 6.44 -25.33 -18.10
N PHE A 56 5.99 -24.15 -18.48
CA PHE A 56 6.84 -23.00 -18.76
C PHE A 56 6.28 -21.77 -18.06
N PHE A 57 7.17 -20.89 -17.63
CA PHE A 57 6.79 -19.62 -17.06
C PHE A 57 6.29 -18.67 -18.17
N SER A 58 5.17 -18.01 -17.97
CA SER A 58 4.53 -17.18 -19.02
C SER A 58 5.19 -15.80 -19.19
N GLY A 59 6.09 -15.43 -18.28
CA GLY A 59 6.60 -14.06 -18.20
C GLY A 59 5.63 -13.09 -17.54
N LYS A 60 4.40 -13.55 -17.19
CA LYS A 60 3.49 -12.80 -16.37
C LYS A 60 4.06 -12.79 -14.95
N ILE A 61 4.85 -11.78 -14.65
CA ILE A 61 5.04 -11.39 -13.26
C ILE A 61 3.67 -10.83 -12.88
N SER A 62 3.02 -11.36 -11.84
CA SER A 62 1.86 -10.66 -11.33
C SER A 62 2.26 -9.21 -11.13
N GLU A 63 1.47 -8.32 -11.68
CA GLU A 63 1.19 -7.04 -11.04
C GLU A 63 0.34 -7.27 -9.76
N GLU A 64 0.63 -8.30 -8.97
CA GLU A 64 0.60 -8.14 -7.56
C GLU A 64 1.68 -7.09 -7.37
N GLN A 65 1.24 -5.85 -7.19
CA GLN A 65 2.02 -4.76 -6.65
C GLN A 65 3.12 -5.41 -5.82
N GLU A 66 4.39 -5.09 -6.11
CA GLU A 66 5.40 -5.21 -5.07
C GLU A 66 4.65 -4.71 -3.86
N GLU A 67 4.24 -5.60 -2.96
CA GLU A 67 3.88 -5.19 -1.63
C GLU A 67 5.18 -4.60 -1.13
N THR A 68 5.38 -3.34 -1.43
CA THR A 68 6.18 -2.47 -0.59
C THR A 68 5.67 -2.82 0.78
N PRO A 69 6.50 -3.34 1.69
CA PRO A 69 6.04 -3.81 2.97
C PRO A 69 5.13 -2.73 3.51
N GLN A 70 3.82 -3.05 3.57
CA GLN A 70 2.80 -2.07 3.95
C GLN A 70 3.23 -1.55 5.30
N SER A 71 3.42 -0.26 5.41
CA SER A 71 3.89 0.36 6.64
C SER A 71 2.84 0.23 7.75
N HIS A 72 1.57 0.05 7.34
CA HIS A 72 0.39 0.10 8.23
C HIS A 72 0.38 1.38 9.08
N LEU A 73 0.85 2.49 8.48
CA LEU A 73 0.90 3.80 9.12
C LEU A 73 -0.09 4.76 8.47
N ILE A 74 -0.84 5.47 9.31
CA ILE A 74 -1.68 6.61 8.92
C ILE A 74 -1.06 7.86 9.54
N GLY A 75 -0.73 8.84 8.71
CA GLY A 75 -0.31 10.15 9.17
C GLY A 75 -1.50 10.97 9.66
N VAL A 76 -1.36 11.62 10.79
CA VAL A 76 -2.37 12.53 11.33
C VAL A 76 -1.71 13.87 11.65
N ILE A 77 -2.13 14.93 10.96
CA ILE A 77 -1.65 16.29 11.20
C ILE A 77 -2.81 17.11 11.77
N THR A 78 -2.60 17.71 12.94
CA THR A 78 -3.58 18.61 13.57
C THR A 78 -2.98 19.99 13.78
N ALA A 79 -3.81 21.03 13.65
CA ALA A 79 -3.37 22.41 13.89
C ALA A 79 -3.00 22.64 15.37
N LEU A 80 -3.86 22.20 16.29
CA LEU A 80 -3.62 22.32 17.73
C LEU A 80 -4.09 21.05 18.45
N PRO A 81 -3.26 20.37 19.23
CA PRO A 81 -3.64 19.14 19.93
C PRO A 81 -4.51 19.37 21.17
N SER A 82 -5.06 20.58 21.37
CA SER A 82 -5.78 20.97 22.58
C SER A 82 -7.29 20.98 22.42
N TYR A 83 -8.00 20.56 23.46
CA TYR A 83 -9.43 20.68 23.75
C TYR A 83 -10.38 19.72 23.02
N ILE A 84 -10.58 19.80 21.70
CA ILE A 84 -11.52 18.93 20.94
C ILE A 84 -10.79 17.70 20.38
N TYR A 85 -9.54 17.84 20.02
CA TYR A 85 -8.74 16.83 19.33
C TYR A 85 -8.43 15.55 20.10
N PRO A 86 -8.30 15.52 21.44
CA PRO A 86 -8.06 14.26 22.15
C PRO A 86 -9.10 13.18 21.87
N GLN A 87 -10.38 13.55 21.76
CA GLN A 87 -11.45 12.59 21.46
C GLN A 87 -11.47 12.15 19.99
N ILE A 88 -11.18 13.08 19.08
CA ILE A 88 -11.06 12.78 17.65
C ILE A 88 -9.86 11.85 17.42
N ILE A 89 -8.70 12.17 18.00
CA ILE A 89 -7.48 11.37 17.89
C ILE A 89 -7.71 9.98 18.50
N GLN A 90 -8.39 9.90 19.64
CA GLN A 90 -8.75 8.63 20.26
C GLN A 90 -9.62 7.79 19.32
N GLY A 91 -10.66 8.36 18.72
CA GLY A 91 -11.52 7.66 17.77
C GLY A 91 -10.76 7.21 16.51
N ILE A 92 -9.89 8.05 15.95
CA ILE A 92 -9.01 7.67 14.83
C ILE A 92 -8.12 6.50 15.22
N ASN A 93 -7.48 6.55 16.40
CA ASN A 93 -6.58 5.49 16.85
C ASN A 93 -7.31 4.18 17.12
N GLU A 94 -8.52 4.21 17.70
CA GLU A 94 -9.33 3.00 17.96
C GLU A 94 -9.66 2.31 16.62
N VAL A 95 -10.19 3.05 15.64
CA VAL A 95 -10.55 2.49 14.34
C VAL A 95 -9.30 2.02 13.56
N ALA A 96 -8.22 2.78 13.56
CA ALA A 96 -6.97 2.39 12.93
C ALA A 96 -6.45 1.07 13.52
N TYR A 97 -6.41 0.96 14.83
CA TYR A 97 -5.96 -0.24 15.53
C TYR A 97 -6.81 -1.48 15.22
N GLU A 98 -8.14 -1.35 15.17
CA GLU A 98 -9.06 -2.44 14.80
C GLU A 98 -8.78 -2.99 13.39
N HIS A 99 -8.25 -2.14 12.50
CA HIS A 99 -7.91 -2.50 11.12
C HIS A 99 -6.42 -2.81 10.90
N GLY A 100 -5.65 -2.93 11.99
CA GLY A 100 -4.23 -3.28 11.92
C GLY A 100 -3.28 -2.13 11.57
N TYR A 101 -3.77 -0.88 11.66
CA TYR A 101 -2.97 0.32 11.42
C TYR A 101 -2.50 0.98 12.71
N ASN A 102 -1.38 1.68 12.62
CA ASN A 102 -0.90 2.60 13.67
C ASN A 102 -0.99 4.04 13.17
N ILE A 103 -1.14 4.99 14.07
CA ILE A 103 -1.13 6.41 13.71
C ILE A 103 0.21 7.06 14.06
N VAL A 104 0.65 7.97 13.21
CA VAL A 104 1.76 8.90 13.48
C VAL A 104 1.17 10.28 13.58
N LEU A 105 1.04 10.77 14.82
CA LEU A 105 0.46 12.07 15.11
C LEU A 105 1.54 13.14 15.15
N VAL A 106 1.34 14.23 14.42
CA VAL A 106 2.17 15.45 14.45
C VAL A 106 1.28 16.69 14.58
N SER A 107 1.83 17.76 15.14
CA SER A 107 1.14 19.04 15.25
C SER A 107 1.83 20.12 14.45
N SER A 108 1.06 20.83 13.63
CA SER A 108 1.52 22.00 12.89
C SER A 108 1.52 23.27 13.74
N GLU A 109 0.89 23.25 14.94
CA GLU A 109 0.71 24.43 15.81
C GLU A 109 0.03 25.60 15.09
N ALA A 110 -0.85 25.27 14.13
CA ALA A 110 -1.51 26.25 13.25
C ALA A 110 -0.52 27.12 12.42
N ASP A 111 0.66 26.58 12.18
CA ASP A 111 1.69 27.20 11.32
C ASP A 111 1.77 26.47 9.98
N TRP A 112 1.58 27.21 8.89
CA TRP A 112 1.57 26.67 7.53
C TRP A 112 2.92 26.06 7.11
N GLU A 113 4.04 26.72 7.42
CA GLU A 113 5.36 26.19 7.03
C GLU A 113 5.68 24.91 7.77
N LYS A 114 5.29 24.86 9.05
CA LYS A 114 5.42 23.67 9.88
C LYS A 114 4.51 22.53 9.40
N GLU A 115 3.27 22.84 9.00
CA GLU A 115 2.34 21.85 8.42
C GLU A 115 2.95 21.20 7.17
N ARG A 116 3.47 21.99 6.25
CA ARG A 116 4.13 21.50 5.05
C ARG A 116 5.34 20.60 5.40
N ALA A 117 6.17 21.05 6.34
CA ALA A 117 7.30 20.25 6.80
C ALA A 117 6.87 18.93 7.46
N CYS A 118 5.81 18.95 8.28
CA CYS A 118 5.22 17.75 8.88
C CYS A 118 4.70 16.77 7.82
N MET A 119 4.02 17.29 6.78
CA MET A 119 3.52 16.46 5.68
C MET A 119 4.66 15.77 4.94
N GLU A 120 5.71 16.50 4.54
CA GLU A 120 6.85 15.89 3.84
C GLU A 120 7.56 14.85 4.73
N GLN A 121 7.73 15.10 6.02
CA GLN A 121 8.30 14.12 6.96
C GLN A 121 7.45 12.85 7.09
N LEU A 122 6.12 12.95 7.03
CA LEU A 122 5.25 11.78 7.07
C LEU A 122 5.31 11.00 5.77
N LEU A 123 5.39 11.68 4.63
CA LEU A 123 5.54 11.04 3.32
C LEU A 123 6.83 10.24 3.20
N GLU A 124 7.93 10.70 3.82
CA GLU A 124 9.19 9.95 3.89
C GLU A 124 9.09 8.64 4.71
N ARG A 125 8.02 8.45 5.47
CA ARG A 125 7.77 7.28 6.32
C ARG A 125 6.85 6.23 5.69
N ASP A 126 6.61 6.33 4.39
CA ASP A 126 5.75 5.42 3.64
C ASP A 126 4.34 5.26 4.24
N ILE A 127 3.74 6.36 4.72
CA ILE A 127 2.36 6.32 5.22
C ILE A 127 1.39 5.92 4.11
N GLU A 128 0.34 5.16 4.45
CA GLU A 128 -0.67 4.65 3.51
C GLU A 128 -1.93 5.50 3.44
N GLY A 129 -2.04 6.50 4.31
CA GLY A 129 -3.12 7.47 4.33
C GLY A 129 -2.76 8.69 5.16
N LEU A 130 -3.41 9.81 4.88
CA LEU A 130 -3.20 11.07 5.58
C LEU A 130 -4.54 11.62 6.07
N ILE A 131 -4.60 11.95 7.37
CA ILE A 131 -5.68 12.72 7.96
C ILE A 131 -5.11 14.08 8.34
N LEU A 132 -5.70 15.14 7.82
CA LEU A 132 -5.13 16.48 7.92
C LEU A 132 -6.19 17.50 8.32
N GLU A 133 -5.87 18.33 9.34
CA GLU A 133 -6.53 19.58 9.59
C GLU A 133 -5.67 20.72 9.05
N PRO A 134 -6.08 21.37 7.95
CA PRO A 134 -5.32 22.50 7.39
C PRO A 134 -5.21 23.67 8.37
N SER A 135 -4.01 24.23 8.49
CA SER A 135 -3.70 25.28 9.46
C SER A 135 -4.03 26.71 8.98
N ASP A 136 -4.38 26.88 7.70
CA ASP A 136 -4.55 28.20 7.09
C ASP A 136 -5.90 28.35 6.36
N ASN A 137 -6.21 29.56 5.94
CA ASN A 137 -7.42 29.86 5.19
C ASN A 137 -7.34 29.37 3.73
N ILE A 138 -8.50 29.15 3.11
CA ILE A 138 -8.61 28.58 1.76
C ILE A 138 -7.91 29.42 0.68
N HIS A 139 -7.81 30.72 0.84
CA HIS A 139 -7.16 31.58 -0.16
C HIS A 139 -5.66 31.36 -0.18
N HIS A 140 -5.03 31.30 0.99
CA HIS A 140 -3.61 31.00 1.09
C HIS A 140 -3.30 29.56 0.63
N LEU A 141 -4.11 28.59 1.01
CA LEU A 141 -3.95 27.20 0.56
C LEU A 141 -4.01 27.07 -0.97
N ARG A 142 -4.89 27.82 -1.64
CA ARG A 142 -4.96 27.84 -3.12
C ARG A 142 -3.73 28.48 -3.77
N GLU A 143 -3.21 29.56 -3.19
CA GLU A 143 -2.06 30.29 -3.75
C GLU A 143 -0.72 29.56 -3.47
N SER A 144 -0.67 28.73 -2.45
CA SER A 144 0.55 28.05 -2.00
C SER A 144 0.92 26.77 -2.77
N GLY A 145 0.05 26.28 -3.68
CA GLY A 145 0.21 24.99 -4.34
C GLY A 145 -0.12 23.76 -3.46
N PHE A 146 -0.80 23.98 -2.34
CA PHE A 146 -1.14 22.93 -1.39
C PHE A 146 -2.11 21.90 -1.99
N PHE A 147 -3.13 22.37 -2.70
CA PHE A 147 -4.12 21.48 -3.31
C PHE A 147 -3.51 20.64 -4.42
N GLU A 148 -2.68 21.23 -5.26
CA GLU A 148 -1.93 20.53 -6.29
C GLU A 148 -1.03 19.47 -5.67
N ARG A 149 -0.45 19.75 -4.51
CA ARG A 149 0.36 18.77 -3.77
C ARG A 149 -0.49 17.61 -3.28
N LEU A 150 -1.68 17.85 -2.69
CA LEU A 150 -2.60 16.80 -2.25
C LEU A 150 -3.08 15.93 -3.42
N GLU A 151 -3.37 16.52 -4.58
CA GLU A 151 -3.78 15.81 -5.78
C GLU A 151 -2.71 14.86 -6.32
N THR A 152 -1.42 15.17 -6.11
CA THR A 152 -0.31 14.32 -6.55
C THR A 152 -0.05 13.12 -5.64
N LEU A 153 -0.67 13.06 -4.46
CA LEU A 153 -0.50 11.94 -3.55
C LEU A 153 -1.23 10.69 -4.09
N SER A 154 -0.56 9.57 -4.07
CA SER A 154 -1.11 8.27 -4.49
C SER A 154 -1.93 7.57 -3.41
N MET A 155 -2.03 8.18 -2.22
CA MET A 155 -2.76 7.65 -1.06
C MET A 155 -4.04 8.44 -0.78
N PRO A 156 -5.02 7.86 -0.06
CA PRO A 156 -6.21 8.58 0.37
C PRO A 156 -5.88 9.67 1.39
N VAL A 157 -6.55 10.80 1.25
CA VAL A 157 -6.45 11.94 2.16
C VAL A 157 -7.83 12.26 2.73
N VAL A 158 -7.91 12.47 4.05
CA VAL A 158 -9.11 12.90 4.74
C VAL A 158 -8.84 14.26 5.38
N LEU A 159 -9.70 15.23 5.11
CA LEU A 159 -9.62 16.54 5.73
C LEU A 159 -10.55 16.63 6.94
N ILE A 160 -10.08 17.20 8.03
CA ILE A 160 -10.87 17.52 9.22
C ILE A 160 -11.24 19.00 9.17
N ASN A 161 -12.50 19.33 9.45
CA ASN A 161 -13.05 20.70 9.48
C ASN A 161 -13.01 21.44 8.13
N TRP A 162 -12.67 20.77 7.04
CA TRP A 162 -12.62 21.33 5.71
C TRP A 162 -13.35 20.44 4.72
N ALA A 163 -14.07 21.04 3.79
CA ALA A 163 -14.72 20.34 2.68
C ALA A 163 -14.08 20.80 1.37
N LEU A 164 -13.48 19.85 0.64
CA LEU A 164 -12.85 20.09 -0.65
C LEU A 164 -13.23 18.95 -1.61
N GLU A 165 -13.66 19.31 -2.81
CA GLU A 165 -13.93 18.35 -3.88
C GLU A 165 -12.65 18.10 -4.68
N LEU A 166 -11.83 17.15 -4.23
CA LEU A 166 -10.65 16.66 -4.93
C LEU A 166 -10.74 15.14 -5.11
N PRO A 167 -10.14 14.56 -6.18
CA PRO A 167 -10.36 13.15 -6.56
C PRO A 167 -9.99 12.10 -5.51
N ASN A 168 -8.97 12.34 -4.69
CA ASN A 168 -8.45 11.44 -3.66
C ASN A 168 -8.64 11.95 -2.24
N VAL A 169 -9.45 13.00 -2.07
CA VAL A 169 -9.69 13.66 -0.78
C VAL A 169 -11.12 13.45 -0.35
N SER A 170 -11.30 13.02 0.91
CA SER A 170 -12.59 12.93 1.59
C SER A 170 -12.67 13.94 2.75
N TYR A 171 -13.89 14.24 3.23
CA TYR A 171 -14.13 15.16 4.35
C TYR A 171 -15.34 14.72 5.17
#